data_57321dc0e99f242ebbef4389f219bd40
#
_entry.id   57321dc0e99f242ebbef4389f219bd40
#
_cell.length_a   1.000
_cell.length_b   1.000
_cell.length_c   1.000
_cell.angle_alpha   90.00
_cell.angle_beta   90.00
_cell.angle_gamma   90.00
#
_symmetry.space_group_name_H-M   'P 1'
#
loop_
_entity.id
_entity.type
_entity.pdbx_description
1 polymer ?
#
loop_
_entity_poly.entity_id
_entity_poly.type
_entity_poly.pdbx_seq_one_letter_code
_entity_poly.pdbx_strand_id
1 'polypeptide(L)'
;MKRFHFASAVLLLALAQGQALHAQPAPKADSAHESVDVTPTALDAQLFYQLLLGELNARGTEPGAGYSLILDAARKTNDPTLYQRAVEVAIQSRSGEAALQAARAWKQAFPQSREANRSVLQILLVLNRVAESGELLKGELALTHAKDRSGVLALIPRLYARVTDKKLAAAVVEQALADALADPATGAAAWTSVGRLRLAAGDSNGAIEAVRRAQQVNPFAEGPALLALELMDPKQPQAEVLVKRYMEGKPLAELRMGYARALLDTQRYPEASQQLRVVTAEKPDYPEAWLVQGTLQLQDNQVAAAETSIKRYVDLALAQRGGEERSRGLAQAYLSLSRIAERRKDYALAAAWLDKIENPQDLVAAQHRRASILARQGKMDEARKLLRSLPDRSPEDARMKMMAEVQLLRENKQYKAAYQVMSQAIAKEPFDADLVYDQAMLAEKTGDLAEMERLLRQVIAAKPEYHHAYNALGYSLAERNVRLTEAKALIQKALSFAPDDPFITDSLAWVEFRMGNKAEALRILDGAYKARPDADIAAHLGEVLWSMGQRERAQAIWREGLLMNSENETLLETLKRLRVKP
;
A
#
# COMPACT_ATOMS: atom_id res chain seq x y z
N MET A 1 9.76 2.75 -15.68
CA MET A 1 8.95 3.34 -14.58
C MET A 1 8.25 2.21 -13.84
N LYS A 2 8.80 1.77 -12.73
CA LYS A 2 8.18 0.75 -11.88
C LYS A 2 6.99 1.41 -11.17
N ARG A 3 5.80 0.88 -11.43
CA ARG A 3 4.60 1.18 -10.64
C ARG A 3 4.87 0.74 -9.21
N PHE A 4 5.01 1.68 -8.31
CA PHE A 4 4.87 1.41 -6.89
C PHE A 4 3.38 1.12 -6.65
N HIS A 5 3.06 -0.14 -6.54
CA HIS A 5 1.84 -0.56 -5.89
C HIS A 5 2.06 -0.32 -4.39
N PHE A 6 1.56 0.78 -3.89
CA PHE A 6 1.29 0.89 -2.47
C PHE A 6 0.16 -0.10 -2.17
N ALA A 7 0.56 -1.27 -1.70
CA ALA A 7 -0.38 -2.14 -1.04
C ALA A 7 -0.92 -1.37 0.16
N SER A 8 -2.22 -1.05 0.13
CA SER A 8 -2.95 -0.49 1.26
C SER A 8 -2.92 -1.50 2.40
N ALA A 9 -1.87 -1.45 3.22
CA ALA A 9 -1.87 -2.07 4.53
C ALA A 9 -2.74 -1.18 5.42
N VAL A 10 -4.03 -1.50 5.50
CA VAL A 10 -4.90 -1.02 6.57
C VAL A 10 -4.33 -1.55 7.88
N LEU A 11 -3.55 -0.73 8.56
CA LEU A 11 -3.01 -1.01 9.88
C LEU A 11 -4.15 -0.89 10.89
N LEU A 12 -4.78 -2.01 11.23
CA LEU A 12 -5.58 -2.15 12.43
C LEU A 12 -4.65 -2.01 13.63
N LEU A 13 -4.58 -0.81 14.20
CA LEU A 13 -4.01 -0.57 15.52
C LEU A 13 -4.85 -1.32 16.55
N ALA A 14 -4.39 -2.50 16.95
CA ALA A 14 -4.79 -3.12 18.21
C ALA A 14 -4.08 -2.33 19.31
N LEU A 15 -4.80 -1.43 19.97
CA LEU A 15 -4.40 -0.83 21.24
C LEU A 15 -4.35 -1.92 22.32
N ALA A 16 -3.18 -2.54 22.49
CA ALA A 16 -2.80 -3.21 23.71
C ALA A 16 -2.21 -2.15 24.65
N GLN A 17 -3.06 -1.48 25.41
CA GLN A 17 -2.59 -0.70 26.57
C GLN A 17 -2.24 -1.70 27.67
N GLY A 18 -0.97 -2.06 27.77
CA GLY A 18 -0.38 -2.60 28.96
C GLY A 18 -0.28 -1.49 30.03
N GLN A 19 -1.26 -1.43 30.92
CA GLN A 19 -1.13 -0.61 32.12
C GLN A 19 -0.12 -1.28 33.04
N ALA A 20 1.01 -0.62 33.26
CA ALA A 20 1.92 -0.94 34.34
C ALA A 20 1.19 -0.65 35.68
N LEU A 21 0.88 -1.70 36.42
CA LEU A 21 0.39 -1.61 37.78
C LEU A 21 1.49 -0.98 38.64
N HIS A 22 1.31 0.29 39.01
CA HIS A 22 2.00 0.88 40.15
C HIS A 22 1.38 0.29 41.39
N ALA A 23 2.17 -0.44 42.15
CA ALA A 23 1.82 -0.91 43.49
C ALA A 23 1.58 0.30 44.42
N GLN A 24 0.33 0.50 44.82
CA GLN A 24 0.00 1.33 45.95
C GLN A 24 0.15 0.49 47.25
N PRO A 25 0.62 1.07 48.37
CA PRO A 25 0.74 0.35 49.60
C PRO A 25 -0.64 -0.02 50.15
N ALA A 26 -0.74 -1.24 50.63
CA ALA A 26 -1.95 -1.82 51.19
C ALA A 26 -2.49 -1.00 52.39
N PRO A 27 -3.79 -0.74 52.46
CA PRO A 27 -4.42 -0.28 53.69
C PRO A 27 -4.48 -1.43 54.70
N LYS A 28 -4.27 -1.09 55.97
CA LYS A 28 -4.29 -1.99 57.12
C LYS A 28 -5.66 -2.72 57.16
N ALA A 29 -5.57 -4.03 57.30
CA ALA A 29 -6.72 -4.89 57.51
C ALA A 29 -7.37 -4.62 58.86
N ASP A 30 -8.60 -4.12 58.83
CA ASP A 30 -9.51 -4.32 59.95
C ASP A 30 -10.18 -5.68 59.77
N SER A 31 -9.97 -6.54 60.73
CA SER A 31 -10.47 -7.88 60.79
C SER A 31 -11.96 -7.87 61.11
N ALA A 32 -12.81 -7.84 60.09
CA ALA A 32 -14.18 -8.35 60.23
C ALA A 32 -14.18 -9.71 59.52
N HIS A 33 -14.23 -10.79 60.30
CA HIS A 33 -14.53 -12.12 59.81
C HIS A 33 -16.01 -12.11 59.32
N GLU A 34 -16.24 -11.77 58.03
CA GLU A 34 -17.41 -12.24 57.34
C GLU A 34 -17.20 -13.73 57.07
N SER A 35 -17.96 -14.55 57.75
CA SER A 35 -18.06 -15.97 57.45
C SER A 35 -18.62 -16.08 56.05
N VAL A 36 -17.78 -16.35 55.09
CA VAL A 36 -18.19 -16.82 53.76
C VAL A 36 -18.92 -18.13 54.03
N ASP A 37 -20.24 -18.12 53.85
CA ASP A 37 -21.08 -19.32 53.86
C ASP A 37 -20.59 -20.19 52.67
N VAL A 38 -19.67 -21.09 52.96
CA VAL A 38 -19.23 -22.10 52.03
C VAL A 38 -20.39 -23.07 51.88
N THR A 39 -21.21 -22.88 50.87
CA THR A 39 -22.18 -23.90 50.44
C THR A 39 -21.41 -25.21 50.28
N PRO A 40 -21.79 -26.27 50.99
CA PRO A 40 -21.11 -27.55 50.87
C PRO A 40 -21.11 -27.95 49.41
N THR A 41 -19.90 -28.10 48.85
CA THR A 41 -19.73 -28.58 47.48
C THR A 41 -20.43 -29.92 47.36
N ALA A 42 -21.34 -30.06 46.39
CA ALA A 42 -21.99 -31.33 46.06
C ALA A 42 -21.01 -32.36 45.47
N LEU A 43 -19.71 -32.24 45.81
CA LEU A 43 -18.64 -33.12 45.37
C LEU A 43 -18.63 -34.35 46.26
N ASP A 44 -19.34 -35.38 45.86
CA ASP A 44 -19.21 -36.71 46.45
C ASP A 44 -17.93 -37.43 45.93
N ALA A 45 -17.56 -38.54 46.60
CA ALA A 45 -16.39 -39.28 46.22
C ALA A 45 -16.44 -39.85 44.78
N GLN A 46 -17.63 -40.15 44.29
CA GLN A 46 -17.87 -40.66 42.95
C GLN A 46 -17.65 -39.58 41.90
N LEU A 47 -18.17 -38.39 42.12
CA LEU A 47 -18.01 -37.24 41.25
C LEU A 47 -16.56 -36.77 41.22
N PHE A 48 -15.87 -36.74 42.38
CA PHE A 48 -14.46 -36.43 42.46
C PHE A 48 -13.62 -37.41 41.62
N TYR A 49 -13.88 -38.71 41.78
CA TYR A 49 -13.17 -39.74 41.00
C TYR A 49 -13.44 -39.62 39.49
N GLN A 50 -14.69 -39.36 39.12
CA GLN A 50 -15.10 -39.14 37.74
C GLN A 50 -14.35 -37.93 37.11
N LEU A 51 -14.26 -36.79 37.82
CA LEU A 51 -13.58 -35.59 37.35
C LEU A 51 -12.06 -35.79 37.29
N LEU A 52 -11.47 -36.48 38.28
CA LEU A 52 -10.05 -36.80 38.28
C LEU A 52 -9.67 -37.70 37.08
N LEU A 53 -10.43 -38.74 36.81
CA LEU A 53 -10.24 -39.58 35.64
C LEU A 53 -10.48 -38.78 34.34
N GLY A 54 -11.48 -37.90 34.32
CA GLY A 54 -11.77 -37.03 33.21
C GLY A 54 -10.58 -36.14 32.84
N GLU A 55 -9.98 -35.49 33.84
CA GLU A 55 -8.80 -34.63 33.64
C GLU A 55 -7.53 -35.42 33.24
N LEU A 56 -7.29 -36.59 33.87
CA LEU A 56 -6.17 -37.44 33.50
C LEU A 56 -6.27 -37.93 32.06
N ASN A 57 -7.45 -38.38 31.64
CA ASN A 57 -7.68 -38.83 30.26
C ASN A 57 -7.59 -37.69 29.26
N ALA A 58 -8.14 -36.48 29.62
CA ALA A 58 -8.07 -35.29 28.77
C ALA A 58 -6.64 -34.86 28.45
N ARG A 59 -5.70 -35.06 29.39
CA ARG A 59 -4.26 -34.76 29.22
C ARG A 59 -3.44 -35.96 28.71
N GLY A 60 -4.03 -37.16 28.68
CA GLY A 60 -3.39 -38.40 28.31
C GLY A 60 -3.64 -38.78 26.85
N THR A 61 -3.62 -40.08 26.59
CA THR A 61 -3.79 -40.68 25.26
C THR A 61 -5.25 -40.85 24.83
N GLU A 62 -6.19 -40.67 25.76
CA GLU A 62 -7.63 -40.87 25.52
C GLU A 62 -8.50 -39.65 25.81
N PRO A 63 -8.25 -38.50 25.11
CA PRO A 63 -8.96 -37.25 25.39
C PRO A 63 -10.48 -37.33 25.16
N GLY A 64 -10.93 -38.24 24.29
CA GLY A 64 -12.36 -38.50 24.06
C GLY A 64 -13.05 -39.11 25.28
N ALA A 65 -12.39 -40.03 26.00
CA ALA A 65 -12.90 -40.57 27.27
C ALA A 65 -12.94 -39.47 28.35
N GLY A 66 -11.88 -38.65 28.43
CA GLY A 66 -11.83 -37.47 29.31
C GLY A 66 -12.98 -36.50 29.08
N TYR A 67 -13.22 -36.14 27.82
CA TYR A 67 -14.35 -35.32 27.40
C TYR A 67 -15.70 -35.89 27.88
N SER A 68 -15.93 -37.18 27.65
CA SER A 68 -17.19 -37.82 27.99
C SER A 68 -17.48 -37.81 29.51
N LEU A 69 -16.46 -38.08 30.32
CA LEU A 69 -16.53 -38.06 31.78
C LEU A 69 -16.83 -36.65 32.33
N ILE A 70 -16.18 -35.64 31.79
CA ILE A 70 -16.37 -34.24 32.21
C ILE A 70 -17.77 -33.75 31.78
N LEU A 71 -18.21 -34.05 30.55
CA LEU A 71 -19.54 -33.63 30.08
C LEU A 71 -20.66 -34.33 30.87
N ASP A 72 -20.50 -35.59 31.23
CA ASP A 72 -21.45 -36.31 32.07
C ASP A 72 -21.51 -35.73 33.49
N ALA A 73 -20.36 -35.39 34.07
CA ALA A 73 -20.28 -34.67 35.33
C ALA A 73 -20.99 -33.32 35.28
N ALA A 74 -20.75 -32.54 34.18
CA ALA A 74 -21.41 -31.25 33.94
C ALA A 74 -22.96 -31.39 33.94
N ARG A 75 -23.48 -32.42 33.27
CA ARG A 75 -24.91 -32.69 33.22
C ARG A 75 -25.50 -33.10 34.56
N LYS A 76 -24.76 -33.87 35.37
CA LYS A 76 -25.20 -34.32 36.70
C LYS A 76 -25.24 -33.17 37.72
N THR A 77 -24.21 -32.31 37.67
CA THR A 77 -24.09 -31.20 38.65
C THR A 77 -24.78 -29.92 38.21
N ASN A 78 -25.07 -29.81 36.92
CA ASN A 78 -25.53 -28.59 36.28
C ASN A 78 -24.57 -27.38 36.54
N ASP A 79 -23.26 -27.66 36.53
CA ASP A 79 -22.20 -26.67 36.76
C ASP A 79 -21.70 -26.07 35.42
N PRO A 80 -21.84 -24.76 35.20
CA PRO A 80 -21.41 -24.12 33.96
C PRO A 80 -19.90 -24.25 33.70
N THR A 81 -19.08 -24.33 34.75
CA THR A 81 -17.62 -24.45 34.61
C THR A 81 -17.21 -25.81 34.04
N LEU A 82 -17.94 -26.87 34.40
CA LEU A 82 -17.70 -28.20 33.84
C LEU A 82 -18.15 -28.31 32.37
N TYR A 83 -19.24 -27.64 31.98
CA TYR A 83 -19.61 -27.54 30.56
C TYR A 83 -18.54 -26.81 29.76
N GLN A 84 -18.06 -25.67 30.26
CA GLN A 84 -16.95 -24.94 29.64
C GLN A 84 -15.71 -25.83 29.50
N ARG A 85 -15.36 -26.55 30.56
CA ARG A 85 -14.21 -27.47 30.56
C ARG A 85 -14.38 -28.58 29.54
N ALA A 86 -15.56 -29.15 29.37
CA ALA A 86 -15.84 -30.15 28.35
C ALA A 86 -15.62 -29.59 26.93
N VAL A 87 -16.05 -28.35 26.67
CA VAL A 87 -15.81 -27.65 25.41
C VAL A 87 -14.30 -27.48 25.17
N GLU A 88 -13.55 -27.03 26.16
CA GLU A 88 -12.10 -26.83 26.08
C GLU A 88 -11.36 -28.14 25.73
N VAL A 89 -11.69 -29.23 26.44
CA VAL A 89 -11.09 -30.57 26.18
C VAL A 89 -11.39 -31.04 24.76
N ALA A 90 -12.62 -30.87 24.29
CA ALA A 90 -12.99 -31.22 22.93
C ALA A 90 -12.23 -30.38 21.87
N ILE A 91 -12.02 -29.08 22.12
CA ILE A 91 -11.23 -28.20 21.24
C ILE A 91 -9.76 -28.63 21.25
N GLN A 92 -9.17 -28.89 22.42
CA GLN A 92 -7.78 -29.34 22.57
C GLN A 92 -7.52 -30.67 21.84
N SER A 93 -8.49 -31.59 21.87
CA SER A 93 -8.45 -32.86 21.14
C SER A 93 -8.80 -32.74 19.64
N ARG A 94 -8.98 -31.51 19.13
CA ARG A 94 -9.36 -31.20 17.74
C ARG A 94 -10.67 -31.87 17.30
N SER A 95 -11.57 -32.17 18.24
CA SER A 95 -12.88 -32.77 17.98
C SER A 95 -13.95 -31.69 17.91
N GLY A 96 -14.10 -31.03 16.74
CA GLY A 96 -15.03 -29.94 16.56
C GLY A 96 -16.50 -30.30 16.81
N GLU A 97 -16.93 -31.52 16.42
CA GLU A 97 -18.31 -31.98 16.68
C GLU A 97 -18.55 -32.26 18.16
N ALA A 98 -17.59 -32.82 18.89
CA ALA A 98 -17.69 -33.00 20.33
C ALA A 98 -17.74 -31.63 21.06
N ALA A 99 -16.93 -30.68 20.64
CA ALA A 99 -16.97 -29.31 21.16
C ALA A 99 -18.35 -28.66 20.94
N LEU A 100 -18.92 -28.83 19.74
CA LEU A 100 -20.27 -28.33 19.44
C LEU A 100 -21.33 -28.99 20.28
N GLN A 101 -21.23 -30.30 20.49
CA GLN A 101 -22.17 -31.05 21.35
C GLN A 101 -22.12 -30.56 22.80
N ALA A 102 -20.93 -30.37 23.38
CA ALA A 102 -20.77 -29.84 24.73
C ALA A 102 -21.30 -28.41 24.84
N ALA A 103 -20.94 -27.54 23.88
CA ALA A 103 -21.42 -26.15 23.88
C ALA A 103 -22.97 -26.05 23.76
N ARG A 104 -23.59 -26.90 22.94
CA ARG A 104 -25.04 -27.00 22.83
C ARG A 104 -25.70 -27.50 24.14
N ALA A 105 -25.11 -28.51 24.78
CA ALA A 105 -25.56 -28.98 26.07
C ALA A 105 -25.46 -27.85 27.13
N TRP A 106 -24.37 -27.11 27.12
CA TRP A 106 -24.21 -25.92 27.97
C TRP A 106 -25.29 -24.87 27.72
N LYS A 107 -25.52 -24.51 26.46
CA LYS A 107 -26.56 -23.55 26.08
C LYS A 107 -27.98 -24.02 26.47
N GLN A 108 -28.22 -25.32 26.38
CA GLN A 108 -29.50 -25.90 26.78
C GLN A 108 -29.72 -25.84 28.31
N ALA A 109 -28.68 -26.15 29.09
CA ALA A 109 -28.72 -26.08 30.55
C ALA A 109 -28.81 -24.62 31.05
N PHE A 110 -28.13 -23.69 30.36
CA PHE A 110 -28.10 -22.27 30.74
C PHE A 110 -28.52 -21.36 29.55
N PRO A 111 -29.81 -21.28 29.23
CA PRO A 111 -30.33 -20.52 28.08
C PRO A 111 -29.98 -19.03 28.10
N GLN A 112 -29.77 -18.44 29.29
CA GLN A 112 -29.43 -17.04 29.49
C GLN A 112 -27.90 -16.78 29.57
N SER A 113 -27.10 -17.84 29.51
CA SER A 113 -25.64 -17.68 29.49
C SER A 113 -25.16 -17.15 28.13
N ARG A 114 -24.57 -15.96 28.17
CA ARG A 114 -23.95 -15.35 27.00
C ARG A 114 -22.72 -16.12 26.57
N GLU A 115 -21.97 -16.66 27.53
CA GLU A 115 -20.74 -17.47 27.27
C GLU A 115 -21.10 -18.76 26.53
N ALA A 116 -22.15 -19.47 26.97
CA ALA A 116 -22.64 -20.68 26.32
C ALA A 116 -23.09 -20.37 24.87
N ASN A 117 -23.88 -19.30 24.70
CA ASN A 117 -24.34 -18.86 23.38
C ASN A 117 -23.18 -18.53 22.44
N ARG A 118 -22.19 -17.78 22.92
CA ARG A 118 -21.01 -17.40 22.17
C ARG A 118 -20.15 -18.62 21.81
N SER A 119 -20.01 -19.58 22.73
CA SER A 119 -19.25 -20.82 22.47
C SER A 119 -19.86 -21.60 21.32
N VAL A 120 -21.19 -21.80 21.31
CA VAL A 120 -21.86 -22.46 20.18
C VAL A 120 -21.64 -21.71 18.88
N LEU A 121 -21.84 -20.38 18.88
CA LEU A 121 -21.67 -19.53 17.71
C LEU A 121 -20.23 -19.64 17.13
N GLN A 122 -19.22 -19.51 17.97
CA GLN A 122 -17.82 -19.58 17.54
C GLN A 122 -17.46 -20.94 16.95
N ILE A 123 -17.90 -22.03 17.58
CA ILE A 123 -17.62 -23.39 17.11
C ILE A 123 -18.31 -23.63 15.75
N LEU A 124 -19.55 -23.21 15.58
CA LEU A 124 -20.26 -23.33 14.29
C LEU A 124 -19.51 -22.60 13.17
N LEU A 125 -18.99 -21.41 13.44
CA LEU A 125 -18.23 -20.64 12.43
C LEU A 125 -16.89 -21.31 12.10
N VAL A 126 -16.20 -21.91 13.09
CA VAL A 126 -14.98 -22.68 12.88
C VAL A 126 -15.28 -23.93 12.04
N LEU A 127 -16.42 -24.59 12.26
CA LEU A 127 -16.89 -25.74 11.47
C LEU A 127 -17.50 -25.34 10.12
N ASN A 128 -17.51 -24.07 9.79
CA ASN A 128 -18.14 -23.49 8.58
C ASN A 128 -19.65 -23.80 8.45
N ARG A 129 -20.34 -24.02 9.58
CA ARG A 129 -21.79 -24.29 9.65
C ARG A 129 -22.56 -22.96 9.77
N VAL A 130 -22.38 -22.09 8.80
CA VAL A 130 -22.83 -20.68 8.82
C VAL A 130 -24.34 -20.56 8.92
N ALA A 131 -25.09 -21.42 8.23
CA ALA A 131 -26.55 -21.38 8.21
C ALA A 131 -27.18 -21.51 9.62
N GLU A 132 -26.49 -22.19 10.55
CA GLU A 132 -26.98 -22.41 11.91
C GLU A 132 -26.61 -21.28 12.88
N SER A 133 -25.81 -20.30 12.44
CA SER A 133 -25.30 -19.24 13.31
C SER A 133 -26.30 -18.09 13.53
N GLY A 134 -27.31 -17.95 12.68
CA GLY A 134 -28.23 -16.79 12.70
C GLY A 134 -28.97 -16.59 14.02
N GLU A 135 -29.64 -17.64 14.52
CA GLU A 135 -30.39 -17.56 15.80
C GLU A 135 -29.46 -17.32 16.99
N LEU A 136 -28.23 -17.84 16.95
CA LEU A 136 -27.25 -17.61 18.01
C LEU A 136 -26.72 -16.19 17.98
N LEU A 137 -26.55 -15.62 16.80
CA LEU A 137 -26.18 -14.21 16.66
C LEU A 137 -27.28 -13.28 17.18
N LYS A 138 -28.53 -13.59 16.86
CA LYS A 138 -29.68 -12.88 17.41
C LYS A 138 -29.72 -12.99 18.94
N GLY A 139 -29.48 -14.20 19.47
CA GLY A 139 -29.37 -14.44 20.90
C GLY A 139 -28.21 -13.67 21.57
N GLU A 140 -27.06 -13.58 20.93
CA GLU A 140 -25.93 -12.80 21.42
C GLU A 140 -26.29 -11.31 21.60
N LEU A 141 -27.02 -10.73 20.64
CA LEU A 141 -27.48 -9.34 20.75
C LEU A 141 -28.57 -9.17 21.83
N ALA A 142 -29.48 -10.13 21.95
CA ALA A 142 -30.53 -10.09 22.97
C ALA A 142 -29.96 -10.15 24.39
N LEU A 143 -28.92 -10.97 24.60
CA LEU A 143 -28.19 -11.12 25.87
C LEU A 143 -27.18 -9.99 26.14
N THR A 144 -26.99 -9.08 25.17
CA THR A 144 -26.07 -7.93 25.32
C THR A 144 -26.81 -6.71 25.85
N HIS A 145 -26.25 -6.03 26.86
CA HIS A 145 -26.80 -4.77 27.34
C HIS A 145 -26.93 -3.74 26.21
N ALA A 146 -28.00 -2.96 26.21
CA ALA A 146 -28.32 -2.02 25.14
C ALA A 146 -27.13 -1.09 24.77
N LYS A 147 -26.43 -0.56 25.79
CA LYS A 147 -25.25 0.33 25.59
C LYS A 147 -24.08 -0.32 24.86
N ASP A 148 -23.97 -1.65 24.91
CA ASP A 148 -22.82 -2.39 24.37
C ASP A 148 -23.13 -3.02 22.99
N ARG A 149 -24.40 -2.98 22.54
CA ARG A 149 -24.84 -3.62 21.28
C ARG A 149 -24.11 -3.10 20.05
N SER A 150 -23.91 -1.80 19.95
CA SER A 150 -23.19 -1.21 18.82
C SER A 150 -21.73 -1.72 18.73
N GLY A 151 -21.08 -1.94 19.87
CA GLY A 151 -19.74 -2.54 19.93
C GLY A 151 -19.73 -4.00 19.45
N VAL A 152 -20.74 -4.80 19.87
CA VAL A 152 -20.88 -6.19 19.41
C VAL A 152 -21.14 -6.24 17.90
N LEU A 153 -22.03 -5.38 17.40
CA LEU A 153 -22.32 -5.27 15.97
C LEU A 153 -21.04 -4.98 15.17
N ALA A 154 -20.20 -4.07 15.61
CA ALA A 154 -18.95 -3.72 14.94
C ALA A 154 -17.95 -4.89 14.84
N LEU A 155 -18.04 -5.88 15.73
CA LEU A 155 -17.16 -7.06 15.73
C LEU A 155 -17.64 -8.19 14.82
N ILE A 156 -18.90 -8.18 14.38
CA ILE A 156 -19.48 -9.26 13.56
C ILE A 156 -18.67 -9.54 12.28
N PRO A 157 -18.24 -8.55 11.47
CA PRO A 157 -17.47 -8.84 10.26
C PRO A 157 -16.17 -9.60 10.55
N ARG A 158 -15.52 -9.28 11.69
CA ARG A 158 -14.32 -9.99 12.14
C ARG A 158 -14.62 -11.41 12.59
N LEU A 159 -15.73 -11.63 13.25
CA LEU A 159 -16.17 -12.95 13.69
C LEU A 159 -16.38 -13.89 12.50
N TYR A 160 -16.98 -13.41 11.42
CA TYR A 160 -17.23 -14.16 10.18
C TYR A 160 -16.06 -14.11 9.17
N ALA A 161 -14.94 -13.51 9.52
CA ALA A 161 -13.82 -13.30 8.58
C ALA A 161 -13.22 -14.58 7.99
N ARG A 162 -13.27 -15.71 8.71
CA ARG A 162 -12.71 -17.00 8.29
C ARG A 162 -13.71 -17.93 7.58
N VAL A 163 -14.99 -17.55 7.54
CA VAL A 163 -16.02 -18.32 6.84
C VAL A 163 -15.71 -18.37 5.34
N THR A 164 -15.87 -19.55 4.72
CA THR A 164 -15.58 -19.73 3.30
C THR A 164 -16.66 -19.14 2.40
N ASP A 165 -17.93 -19.40 2.68
CA ASP A 165 -19.05 -18.83 1.93
C ASP A 165 -19.42 -17.44 2.47
N LYS A 166 -18.78 -16.40 1.89
CA LYS A 166 -19.01 -15.01 2.27
C LYS A 166 -20.43 -14.53 1.93
N LYS A 167 -21.02 -15.04 0.84
CA LYS A 167 -22.37 -14.65 0.43
C LYS A 167 -23.41 -15.19 1.40
N LEU A 168 -23.29 -16.45 1.77
CA LEU A 168 -24.16 -17.05 2.80
C LEU A 168 -23.98 -16.32 4.15
N ALA A 169 -22.74 -16.00 4.53
CA ALA A 169 -22.48 -15.26 5.77
C ALA A 169 -23.18 -13.89 5.78
N ALA A 170 -23.10 -13.13 4.69
CA ALA A 170 -23.77 -11.85 4.58
C ALA A 170 -25.31 -11.99 4.70
N ALA A 171 -25.90 -12.98 4.02
CA ALA A 171 -27.34 -13.22 4.06
C ALA A 171 -27.84 -13.64 5.45
N VAL A 172 -27.15 -14.59 6.10
CA VAL A 172 -27.49 -15.09 7.44
C VAL A 172 -27.39 -13.96 8.47
N VAL A 173 -26.32 -13.16 8.41
CA VAL A 173 -26.15 -12.04 9.35
C VAL A 173 -27.19 -10.97 9.11
N GLU A 174 -27.48 -10.60 7.88
CA GLU A 174 -28.52 -9.59 7.58
C GLU A 174 -29.89 -10.02 8.12
N GLN A 175 -30.25 -11.28 7.92
CA GLN A 175 -31.50 -11.82 8.46
C GLN A 175 -31.51 -11.82 10.00
N ALA A 176 -30.42 -12.23 10.63
CA ALA A 176 -30.29 -12.27 12.09
C ALA A 176 -30.34 -10.87 12.72
N LEU A 177 -29.89 -9.84 12.00
CA LEU A 177 -29.87 -8.47 12.47
C LEU A 177 -31.11 -7.66 12.12
N ALA A 178 -32.17 -8.25 11.58
CA ALA A 178 -33.36 -7.54 11.11
C ALA A 178 -33.91 -6.50 12.11
N ASP A 179 -34.03 -6.89 13.38
CA ASP A 179 -34.49 -5.99 14.45
C ASP A 179 -33.48 -4.85 14.71
N ALA A 180 -32.17 -5.16 14.74
CA ALA A 180 -31.12 -4.18 14.96
C ALA A 180 -30.97 -3.22 13.79
N LEU A 181 -31.24 -3.66 12.55
CA LEU A 181 -31.22 -2.82 11.34
C LEU A 181 -32.34 -1.77 11.34
N ALA A 182 -33.49 -2.09 11.97
CA ALA A 182 -34.62 -1.18 12.08
C ALA A 182 -34.54 -0.24 13.29
N ASP A 183 -33.74 -0.57 14.30
CA ASP A 183 -33.61 0.20 15.55
C ASP A 183 -32.74 1.45 15.34
N PRO A 184 -33.23 2.67 15.63
CA PRO A 184 -32.45 3.91 15.50
C PRO A 184 -31.14 3.94 16.30
N ALA A 185 -31.05 3.21 17.42
CA ALA A 185 -29.86 3.20 18.26
C ALA A 185 -28.76 2.29 17.72
N THR A 186 -29.10 1.24 16.98
CA THR A 186 -28.17 0.21 16.51
C THR A 186 -28.08 0.13 15.00
N GLY A 187 -29.04 0.69 14.26
CA GLY A 187 -29.18 0.51 12.82
C GLY A 187 -27.97 0.94 12.01
N ALA A 188 -27.34 2.06 12.38
CA ALA A 188 -26.14 2.50 11.67
C ALA A 188 -24.96 1.48 11.82
N ALA A 189 -24.78 0.92 13.02
CA ALA A 189 -23.74 -0.10 13.27
C ALA A 189 -24.09 -1.44 12.60
N ALA A 190 -25.36 -1.83 12.65
CA ALA A 190 -25.86 -3.06 12.03
C ALA A 190 -25.71 -3.02 10.51
N TRP A 191 -26.14 -1.94 9.85
CA TRP A 191 -25.96 -1.74 8.41
C TRP A 191 -24.50 -1.68 8.00
N THR A 192 -23.63 -1.08 8.82
CA THR A 192 -22.18 -1.08 8.58
C THR A 192 -21.63 -2.50 8.57
N SER A 193 -22.06 -3.34 9.51
CA SER A 193 -21.61 -4.74 9.59
C SER A 193 -22.09 -5.57 8.41
N VAL A 194 -23.35 -5.42 8.00
CA VAL A 194 -23.89 -6.05 6.78
C VAL A 194 -23.11 -5.57 5.54
N GLY A 195 -22.86 -4.27 5.43
CA GLY A 195 -22.11 -3.70 4.31
C GLY A 195 -20.68 -4.26 4.21
N ARG A 196 -19.98 -4.42 5.33
CA ARG A 196 -18.63 -5.04 5.35
C ARG A 196 -18.64 -6.49 4.93
N LEU A 197 -19.68 -7.25 5.33
CA LEU A 197 -19.82 -8.65 4.90
C LEU A 197 -20.16 -8.76 3.41
N ARG A 198 -21.02 -7.88 2.89
CA ARG A 198 -21.32 -7.80 1.45
C ARG A 198 -20.07 -7.43 0.65
N LEU A 199 -19.28 -6.48 1.13
CA LEU A 199 -17.99 -6.13 0.50
C LEU A 199 -17.04 -7.34 0.49
N ALA A 200 -16.93 -8.06 1.61
CA ALA A 200 -16.13 -9.29 1.70
C ALA A 200 -16.63 -10.41 0.77
N ALA A 201 -17.92 -10.40 0.42
CA ALA A 201 -18.53 -11.30 -0.56
C ALA A 201 -18.38 -10.83 -2.03
N GLY A 202 -17.72 -9.69 -2.27
CA GLY A 202 -17.56 -9.09 -3.58
C GLY A 202 -18.78 -8.29 -4.08
N ASP A 203 -19.78 -8.08 -3.23
CA ASP A 203 -20.98 -7.28 -3.55
C ASP A 203 -20.77 -5.83 -3.13
N SER A 204 -20.02 -5.09 -3.94
CA SER A 204 -19.75 -3.67 -3.70
C SER A 204 -21.02 -2.81 -3.79
N ASN A 205 -21.94 -3.14 -4.69
CA ASN A 205 -23.21 -2.40 -4.82
C ASN A 205 -24.09 -2.58 -3.58
N GLY A 206 -24.21 -3.81 -3.09
CA GLY A 206 -24.91 -4.10 -1.85
C GLY A 206 -24.25 -3.46 -0.63
N ALA A 207 -22.91 -3.34 -0.63
CA ALA A 207 -22.19 -2.64 0.43
C ALA A 207 -22.48 -1.13 0.41
N ILE A 208 -22.52 -0.49 -0.77
CA ILE A 208 -22.91 0.93 -0.94
C ILE A 208 -24.34 1.17 -0.46
N GLU A 209 -25.26 0.27 -0.81
CA GLU A 209 -26.66 0.37 -0.35
C GLU A 209 -26.74 0.25 1.18
N ALA A 210 -25.99 -0.65 1.80
CA ALA A 210 -25.92 -0.76 3.25
C ALA A 210 -25.38 0.52 3.90
N VAL A 211 -24.34 1.15 3.34
CA VAL A 211 -23.86 2.47 3.81
C VAL A 211 -24.95 3.54 3.70
N ARG A 212 -25.68 3.56 2.58
CA ARG A 212 -26.79 4.52 2.38
C ARG A 212 -27.86 4.38 3.45
N ARG A 213 -28.28 3.14 3.76
CA ARG A 213 -29.24 2.85 4.84
C ARG A 213 -28.69 3.21 6.20
N ALA A 214 -27.42 2.92 6.47
CA ALA A 214 -26.78 3.32 7.71
C ALA A 214 -26.81 4.85 7.92
N GLN A 215 -26.52 5.61 6.86
CA GLN A 215 -26.58 7.09 6.90
C GLN A 215 -28.00 7.67 6.93
N GLN A 216 -29.03 6.91 6.54
CA GLN A 216 -30.42 7.30 6.76
C GLN A 216 -30.78 7.25 8.25
N VAL A 217 -30.20 6.29 8.98
CA VAL A 217 -30.39 6.17 10.44
C VAL A 217 -29.54 7.23 11.17
N ASN A 218 -28.25 7.32 10.83
CA ASN A 218 -27.36 8.32 11.40
C ASN A 218 -26.33 8.79 10.34
N PRO A 219 -26.54 9.99 9.74
CA PRO A 219 -25.69 10.48 8.65
C PRO A 219 -24.25 10.79 9.09
N PHE A 220 -24.02 10.95 10.39
CA PHE A 220 -22.73 11.34 10.95
C PHE A 220 -22.06 10.20 11.75
N ALA A 221 -22.53 8.95 11.58
CA ALA A 221 -21.86 7.79 12.15
C ALA A 221 -20.54 7.50 11.44
N GLU A 222 -19.49 7.19 12.22
CA GLU A 222 -18.14 6.95 11.72
C GLU A 222 -18.03 5.64 10.92
N GLY A 223 -18.70 4.59 11.39
CA GLY A 223 -18.61 3.25 10.77
C GLY A 223 -19.01 3.23 9.29
N PRO A 224 -20.20 3.79 8.93
CA PRO A 224 -20.61 3.92 7.53
C PRO A 224 -19.66 4.78 6.69
N ALA A 225 -19.14 5.87 7.27
CA ALA A 225 -18.20 6.76 6.57
C ALA A 225 -16.86 6.06 6.26
N LEU A 226 -16.34 5.26 7.19
CA LEU A 226 -15.18 4.42 6.98
C LEU A 226 -15.42 3.41 5.84
N LEU A 227 -16.56 2.73 5.86
CA LEU A 227 -16.91 1.78 4.81
C LEU A 227 -17.07 2.47 3.45
N ALA A 228 -17.66 3.67 3.43
CA ALA A 228 -17.76 4.47 2.21
C ALA A 228 -16.38 4.85 1.64
N LEU A 229 -15.41 5.20 2.50
CA LEU A 229 -14.03 5.47 2.10
C LEU A 229 -13.34 4.22 1.52
N GLU A 230 -13.56 3.04 2.13
CA GLU A 230 -13.04 1.76 1.60
C GLU A 230 -13.62 1.41 0.22
N LEU A 231 -14.83 1.88 -0.07
CA LEU A 231 -15.55 1.65 -1.33
C LEU A 231 -15.26 2.71 -2.39
N MET A 232 -14.48 3.75 -2.08
CA MET A 232 -14.14 4.79 -3.06
C MET A 232 -13.33 4.22 -4.23
N ASP A 233 -13.94 4.25 -5.40
CA ASP A 233 -13.33 3.86 -6.68
C ASP A 233 -13.89 4.80 -7.77
N PRO A 234 -13.09 5.28 -8.73
CA PRO A 234 -13.60 6.07 -9.86
C PRO A 234 -14.75 5.41 -10.64
N LYS A 235 -14.83 4.07 -10.60
CA LYS A 235 -15.93 3.30 -11.20
C LYS A 235 -17.20 3.27 -10.34
N GLN A 236 -17.11 3.74 -9.08
CA GLN A 236 -18.22 3.73 -8.10
C GLN A 236 -18.40 5.11 -7.44
N PRO A 237 -18.76 6.15 -8.21
CA PRO A 237 -18.85 7.52 -7.72
C PRO A 237 -19.88 7.71 -6.59
N GLN A 238 -20.83 6.77 -6.43
CA GLN A 238 -21.83 6.84 -5.36
C GLN A 238 -21.21 6.73 -3.96
N ALA A 239 -20.08 6.02 -3.81
CA ALA A 239 -19.38 5.91 -2.52
C ALA A 239 -18.87 7.29 -2.05
N GLU A 240 -18.33 8.08 -2.96
CA GLU A 240 -17.85 9.44 -2.63
C GLU A 240 -18.99 10.38 -2.18
N VAL A 241 -20.18 10.26 -2.75
CA VAL A 241 -21.35 11.05 -2.31
C VAL A 241 -21.65 10.78 -0.84
N LEU A 242 -21.55 9.51 -0.40
CA LEU A 242 -21.76 9.11 0.98
C LEU A 242 -20.65 9.63 1.92
N VAL A 243 -19.39 9.65 1.43
CA VAL A 243 -18.28 10.28 2.15
C VAL A 243 -18.52 11.78 2.32
N LYS A 244 -18.87 12.48 1.25
CA LYS A 244 -19.14 13.93 1.27
C LYS A 244 -20.27 14.28 2.26
N ARG A 245 -21.32 13.49 2.29
CA ARG A 245 -22.42 13.68 3.26
C ARG A 245 -21.94 13.62 4.70
N TYR A 246 -21.06 12.67 5.04
CA TYR A 246 -20.45 12.64 6.37
C TYR A 246 -19.59 13.86 6.66
N MET A 247 -18.87 14.38 5.64
CA MET A 247 -18.01 15.56 5.77
C MET A 247 -18.77 16.89 6.01
N GLU A 248 -20.09 16.92 5.75
CA GLU A 248 -20.95 18.07 6.03
C GLU A 248 -21.19 18.30 7.55
N GLY A 249 -20.97 17.27 8.36
CA GLY A 249 -21.12 17.34 9.81
C GLY A 249 -19.86 17.81 10.54
N LYS A 250 -19.57 17.17 11.66
CA LYS A 250 -18.31 17.31 12.41
C LYS A 250 -17.49 16.04 12.27
N PRO A 251 -16.86 15.81 11.11
CA PRO A 251 -16.13 14.58 10.86
C PRO A 251 -14.89 14.51 11.73
N LEU A 252 -14.49 13.29 12.09
CA LEU A 252 -13.18 13.06 12.70
C LEU A 252 -12.07 13.46 11.73
N ALA A 253 -11.02 14.08 12.25
CA ALA A 253 -9.86 14.49 11.46
C ALA A 253 -9.21 13.29 10.74
N GLU A 254 -9.21 12.12 11.36
CA GLU A 254 -8.72 10.84 10.81
C GLU A 254 -9.51 10.41 9.56
N LEU A 255 -10.84 10.53 9.59
CA LEU A 255 -11.69 10.22 8.44
C LEU A 255 -11.54 11.25 7.31
N ARG A 256 -11.43 12.54 7.66
CA ARG A 256 -11.13 13.60 6.69
C ARG A 256 -9.75 13.38 6.04
N MET A 257 -8.76 12.95 6.83
CA MET A 257 -7.45 12.57 6.30
C MET A 257 -7.53 11.34 5.38
N GLY A 258 -8.34 10.33 5.73
CA GLY A 258 -8.62 9.19 4.87
C GLY A 258 -9.23 9.61 3.52
N TYR A 259 -10.17 10.57 3.54
CA TYR A 259 -10.73 11.13 2.32
C TYR A 259 -9.70 11.91 1.49
N ALA A 260 -8.84 12.70 2.13
CA ALA A 260 -7.74 13.38 1.45
C ALA A 260 -6.80 12.37 0.75
N ARG A 261 -6.46 11.24 1.41
CA ARG A 261 -5.65 10.17 0.81
C ARG A 261 -6.34 9.55 -0.42
N ALA A 262 -7.63 9.22 -0.31
CA ALA A 262 -8.38 8.67 -1.44
C ALA A 262 -8.43 9.64 -2.66
N LEU A 263 -8.50 10.94 -2.39
CA LEU A 263 -8.40 11.97 -3.42
C LEU A 263 -6.99 12.02 -4.05
N LEU A 264 -5.93 11.84 -3.24
CA LEU A 264 -4.55 11.77 -3.74
C LEU A 264 -4.33 10.55 -4.63
N ASP A 265 -4.85 9.38 -4.25
CA ASP A 265 -4.74 8.14 -5.02
C ASP A 265 -5.40 8.26 -6.40
N THR A 266 -6.43 9.12 -6.51
CA THR A 266 -7.11 9.45 -7.77
C THR A 266 -6.57 10.72 -8.44
N GLN A 267 -5.43 11.27 -7.97
CA GLN A 267 -4.75 12.46 -8.50
C GLN A 267 -5.59 13.75 -8.45
N ARG A 268 -6.57 13.80 -7.57
CA ARG A 268 -7.43 14.99 -7.36
C ARG A 268 -6.78 15.94 -6.33
N TYR A 269 -5.60 16.44 -6.67
CA TYR A 269 -4.72 17.21 -5.78
C TYR A 269 -5.36 18.49 -5.21
N PRO A 270 -6.11 19.30 -5.98
CA PRO A 270 -6.75 20.50 -5.43
C PRO A 270 -7.77 20.20 -4.33
N GLU A 271 -8.57 19.15 -4.51
CA GLU A 271 -9.56 18.72 -3.53
C GLU A 271 -8.91 18.12 -2.29
N ALA A 272 -7.88 17.29 -2.47
CA ALA A 272 -7.08 16.78 -1.36
C ALA A 272 -6.47 17.92 -0.54
N SER A 273 -5.87 18.93 -1.19
CA SER A 273 -5.31 20.12 -0.54
C SER A 273 -6.35 20.88 0.28
N GLN A 274 -7.59 20.95 -0.20
CA GLN A 274 -8.69 21.58 0.55
C GLN A 274 -9.01 20.81 1.84
N GLN A 275 -9.11 19.48 1.77
CA GLN A 275 -9.36 18.65 2.95
C GLN A 275 -8.21 18.75 3.96
N LEU A 276 -6.97 18.73 3.49
CA LEU A 276 -5.79 18.85 4.36
C LEU A 276 -5.73 20.19 5.10
N ARG A 277 -6.09 21.31 4.43
CA ARG A 277 -6.20 22.61 5.09
C ARG A 277 -7.19 22.62 6.24
N VAL A 278 -8.32 21.92 6.07
CA VAL A 278 -9.30 21.79 7.15
C VAL A 278 -8.73 20.95 8.29
N VAL A 279 -8.09 19.81 7.99
CA VAL A 279 -7.47 18.96 9.02
C VAL A 279 -6.42 19.73 9.82
N THR A 280 -5.51 20.46 9.15
CA THR A 280 -4.44 21.21 9.82
C THR A 280 -4.95 22.40 10.62
N ALA A 281 -6.12 22.96 10.26
CA ALA A 281 -6.77 24.04 11.01
C ALA A 281 -7.52 23.50 12.25
N GLU A 282 -8.28 22.42 12.10
CA GLU A 282 -9.09 21.84 13.18
C GLU A 282 -8.25 21.03 14.18
N LYS A 283 -7.19 20.34 13.71
CA LYS A 283 -6.28 19.50 14.49
C LYS A 283 -4.82 19.84 14.18
N PRO A 284 -4.30 20.97 14.67
CA PRO A 284 -2.96 21.46 14.33
C PRO A 284 -1.82 20.62 14.92
N ASP A 285 -2.12 19.64 15.76
CA ASP A 285 -1.22 18.63 16.32
C ASP A 285 -1.23 17.28 15.57
N TYR A 286 -1.81 17.23 14.35
CA TYR A 286 -1.86 16.03 13.52
C TYR A 286 -0.69 16.01 12.50
N PRO A 287 0.43 15.33 12.79
CA PRO A 287 1.68 15.49 12.03
C PRO A 287 1.54 15.14 10.57
N GLU A 288 0.90 14.00 10.27
CA GLU A 288 0.81 13.48 8.91
C GLU A 288 0.12 14.49 7.96
N ALA A 289 -0.92 15.19 8.43
CA ALA A 289 -1.61 16.19 7.61
C ALA A 289 -0.66 17.32 7.16
N TRP A 290 0.25 17.75 8.05
CA TRP A 290 1.26 18.76 7.73
C TRP A 290 2.29 18.26 6.72
N LEU A 291 2.74 17.00 6.83
CA LEU A 291 3.69 16.44 5.87
C LEU A 291 3.08 16.33 4.47
N VAL A 292 1.86 15.78 4.38
CA VAL A 292 1.17 15.61 3.10
C VAL A 292 0.82 16.95 2.49
N GLN A 293 0.32 17.89 3.29
CA GLN A 293 0.04 19.27 2.83
C GLN A 293 1.30 19.96 2.32
N GLY A 294 2.41 19.88 3.05
CA GLY A 294 3.68 20.46 2.64
C GLY A 294 4.22 19.84 1.36
N THR A 295 4.04 18.54 1.18
CA THR A 295 4.44 17.84 -0.06
C THR A 295 3.64 18.33 -1.27
N LEU A 296 2.31 18.47 -1.15
CA LEU A 296 1.47 19.03 -2.21
C LEU A 296 1.81 20.47 -2.53
N GLN A 297 2.00 21.32 -1.50
CA GLN A 297 2.40 22.71 -1.68
C GLN A 297 3.74 22.82 -2.42
N LEU A 298 4.68 21.89 -2.18
CA LEU A 298 5.95 21.86 -2.88
C LEU A 298 5.78 21.45 -4.35
N GLN A 299 4.88 20.53 -4.64
CA GLN A 299 4.51 20.11 -6.00
C GLN A 299 3.85 21.28 -6.76
N ASP A 300 2.97 22.03 -6.09
CA ASP A 300 2.31 23.23 -6.64
C ASP A 300 3.24 24.45 -6.67
N ASN A 301 4.54 24.29 -6.42
CA ASN A 301 5.53 25.37 -6.38
C ASN A 301 5.28 26.46 -5.31
N GLN A 302 4.47 26.17 -4.29
CA GLN A 302 4.19 27.05 -3.16
C GLN A 302 5.29 26.91 -2.08
N VAL A 303 6.54 27.23 -2.44
CA VAL A 303 7.76 26.90 -1.69
C VAL A 303 7.73 27.39 -0.24
N ALA A 304 7.27 28.62 0.00
CA ALA A 304 7.24 29.20 1.36
C ALA A 304 6.22 28.52 2.27
N ALA A 305 5.02 28.22 1.73
CA ALA A 305 3.99 27.50 2.46
C ALA A 305 4.42 26.05 2.75
N ALA A 306 5.02 25.39 1.76
CA ALA A 306 5.58 24.04 1.91
C ALA A 306 6.61 23.97 3.03
N GLU A 307 7.54 24.92 3.08
CA GLU A 307 8.56 24.98 4.13
C GLU A 307 7.93 25.09 5.52
N THR A 308 6.94 25.96 5.67
CA THR A 308 6.21 26.15 6.93
C THR A 308 5.51 24.85 7.37
N SER A 309 4.78 24.23 6.46
CA SER A 309 4.06 22.98 6.74
C SER A 309 5.00 21.83 7.10
N ILE A 310 6.11 21.67 6.35
CA ILE A 310 7.06 20.59 6.59
C ILE A 310 7.83 20.81 7.90
N LYS A 311 8.20 22.05 8.24
CA LYS A 311 8.82 22.36 9.54
C LYS A 311 7.87 22.07 10.69
N ARG A 312 6.58 22.42 10.55
CA ARG A 312 5.58 22.07 11.55
C ARG A 312 5.46 20.56 11.75
N TYR A 313 5.48 19.78 10.67
CA TYR A 313 5.57 18.33 10.77
C TYR A 313 6.79 17.89 11.57
N VAL A 314 7.98 18.40 11.26
CA VAL A 314 9.22 18.05 11.94
C VAL A 314 9.11 18.29 13.45
N ASP A 315 8.61 19.46 13.86
CA ASP A 315 8.43 19.80 15.27
C ASP A 315 7.50 18.82 15.98
N LEU A 316 6.36 18.50 15.37
CA LEU A 316 5.39 17.56 15.93
C LEU A 316 5.94 16.13 15.98
N ALA A 317 6.62 15.69 14.92
CA ALA A 317 7.20 14.36 14.86
C ALA A 317 8.33 14.17 15.89
N LEU A 318 9.15 15.19 16.12
CA LEU A 318 10.21 15.14 17.14
C LEU A 318 9.66 15.07 18.57
N ALA A 319 8.47 15.62 18.83
CA ALA A 319 7.81 15.55 20.13
C ALA A 319 7.18 14.16 20.41
N GLN A 320 6.98 13.31 19.40
CA GLN A 320 6.41 11.96 19.56
C GLN A 320 7.48 10.93 19.96
N ARG A 321 7.03 9.80 20.53
CA ARG A 321 7.91 8.65 20.79
C ARG A 321 8.45 8.10 19.47
N GLY A 322 9.69 7.60 19.46
CA GLY A 322 10.35 7.03 18.28
C GLY A 322 9.61 5.83 17.69
N GLY A 323 9.83 5.59 16.39
CA GLY A 323 9.29 4.47 15.64
C GLY A 323 9.74 4.55 14.19
N GLU A 324 9.62 3.45 13.45
CA GLU A 324 10.08 3.37 12.05
C GLU A 324 9.31 4.32 11.13
N GLU A 325 7.99 4.43 11.31
CA GLU A 325 7.14 5.33 10.54
C GLU A 325 7.53 6.81 10.73
N ARG A 326 7.77 7.22 12.00
CA ARG A 326 8.29 8.55 12.31
C ARG A 326 9.64 8.80 11.65
N SER A 327 10.55 7.83 11.71
CA SER A 327 11.89 7.94 11.12
C SER A 327 11.83 8.16 9.61
N ARG A 328 10.97 7.40 8.91
CA ARG A 328 10.72 7.56 7.47
C ARG A 328 10.10 8.91 7.13
N GLY A 329 9.10 9.34 7.90
CA GLY A 329 8.48 10.65 7.70
C GLY A 329 9.45 11.81 7.92
N LEU A 330 10.32 11.74 8.93
CA LEU A 330 11.37 12.73 9.16
C LEU A 330 12.40 12.76 8.02
N ALA A 331 12.81 11.61 7.51
CA ALA A 331 13.72 11.55 6.35
C ALA A 331 13.09 12.23 5.12
N GLN A 332 11.82 11.94 4.82
CA GLN A 332 11.08 12.61 3.74
C GLN A 332 11.00 14.13 3.94
N ALA A 333 10.72 14.58 5.17
CA ALA A 333 10.65 15.99 5.51
C ALA A 333 12.01 16.68 5.32
N TYR A 334 13.09 16.08 5.82
CA TYR A 334 14.45 16.64 5.67
C TYR A 334 14.90 16.69 4.20
N LEU A 335 14.60 15.65 3.40
CA LEU A 335 14.84 15.68 1.96
C LEU A 335 14.09 16.82 1.27
N SER A 336 12.83 17.07 1.66
CA SER A 336 12.02 18.14 1.09
C SER A 336 12.54 19.52 1.49
N LEU A 337 12.93 19.72 2.76
CA LEU A 337 13.54 20.95 3.25
C LEU A 337 14.90 21.23 2.60
N SER A 338 15.71 20.16 2.38
CA SER A 338 16.95 20.27 1.61
C SER A 338 16.70 20.76 0.19
N ARG A 339 15.69 20.21 -0.53
CA ARG A 339 15.32 20.66 -1.87
C ARG A 339 14.89 22.14 -1.89
N ILE A 340 14.16 22.59 -0.87
CA ILE A 340 13.74 23.98 -0.73
C ILE A 340 14.97 24.88 -0.57
N ALA A 341 15.92 24.51 0.29
CA ALA A 341 17.16 25.26 0.49
C ALA A 341 18.02 25.32 -0.79
N GLU A 342 18.12 24.22 -1.52
CA GLU A 342 18.82 24.18 -2.82
C GLU A 342 18.21 25.13 -3.86
N ARG A 343 16.87 25.19 -3.96
CA ARG A 343 16.19 26.15 -4.88
C ARG A 343 16.57 27.59 -4.57
N ARG A 344 16.86 27.89 -3.30
CA ARG A 344 17.36 29.20 -2.85
C ARG A 344 18.89 29.35 -2.96
N LYS A 345 19.58 28.31 -3.46
CA LYS A 345 21.04 28.21 -3.51
C LYS A 345 21.73 28.26 -2.14
N ASP A 346 20.97 27.97 -1.06
CA ASP A 346 21.53 27.82 0.29
C ASP A 346 21.99 26.37 0.49
N TYR A 347 23.14 26.06 -0.07
CA TYR A 347 23.69 24.72 -0.03
C TYR A 347 24.13 24.29 1.37
N ALA A 348 24.49 25.25 2.24
CA ALA A 348 24.85 24.95 3.62
C ALA A 348 23.64 24.44 4.41
N LEU A 349 22.51 25.15 4.31
CA LEU A 349 21.27 24.74 4.92
C LEU A 349 20.75 23.43 4.32
N ALA A 350 20.87 23.25 3.01
CA ALA A 350 20.48 22.01 2.35
C ALA A 350 21.25 20.79 2.91
N ALA A 351 22.58 20.91 3.06
CA ALA A 351 23.40 19.87 3.67
C ALA A 351 23.02 19.60 5.15
N ALA A 352 22.79 20.67 5.93
CA ALA A 352 22.41 20.54 7.34
C ALA A 352 21.08 19.81 7.55
N TRP A 353 20.14 19.89 6.60
CA TRP A 353 18.92 19.09 6.66
C TRP A 353 19.18 17.61 6.35
N LEU A 354 20.05 17.30 5.37
CA LEU A 354 20.41 15.94 5.02
C LEU A 354 21.21 15.24 6.12
N ASP A 355 22.01 15.97 6.87
CA ASP A 355 22.79 15.44 8.01
C ASP A 355 21.90 14.89 9.15
N LYS A 356 20.63 15.27 9.21
CA LYS A 356 19.67 14.77 10.20
C LYS A 356 19.06 13.42 9.82
N ILE A 357 19.36 12.88 8.63
CA ILE A 357 18.84 11.60 8.17
C ILE A 357 19.75 10.48 8.67
N GLU A 358 19.28 9.76 9.68
CA GLU A 358 20.02 8.67 10.33
C GLU A 358 19.55 7.27 9.90
N ASN A 359 18.35 7.20 9.31
CA ASN A 359 17.75 5.92 8.90
C ASN A 359 18.58 5.26 7.79
N PRO A 360 19.09 4.03 7.98
CA PRO A 360 19.93 3.34 6.98
C PRO A 360 19.28 3.20 5.60
N GLN A 361 17.96 3.05 5.54
CA GLN A 361 17.23 2.90 4.27
C GLN A 361 17.24 4.19 3.43
N ASP A 362 17.24 5.35 4.07
CA ASP A 362 17.21 6.64 3.42
C ASP A 362 18.60 7.28 3.31
N LEU A 363 19.60 6.68 3.96
CA LEU A 363 20.97 7.23 4.01
C LEU A 363 21.60 7.33 2.61
N VAL A 364 21.42 6.34 1.75
CA VAL A 364 21.98 6.35 0.39
C VAL A 364 21.39 7.49 -0.41
N ALA A 365 20.05 7.68 -0.34
CA ALA A 365 19.38 8.78 -1.03
C ALA A 365 19.82 10.16 -0.50
N ALA A 366 20.02 10.30 0.80
CA ALA A 366 20.50 11.51 1.42
C ALA A 366 21.96 11.83 0.99
N GLN A 367 22.84 10.82 0.99
CA GLN A 367 24.22 10.99 0.57
C GLN A 367 24.34 11.26 -0.92
N HIS A 368 23.50 10.62 -1.76
CA HIS A 368 23.42 10.96 -3.19
C HIS A 368 23.03 12.44 -3.37
N ARG A 369 22.05 12.92 -2.61
CA ARG A 369 21.65 14.34 -2.67
C ARG A 369 22.77 15.28 -2.22
N ARG A 370 23.49 14.95 -1.15
CA ARG A 370 24.68 15.71 -0.73
C ARG A 370 25.76 15.74 -1.81
N ALA A 371 26.02 14.59 -2.44
CA ALA A 371 26.94 14.50 -3.56
C ALA A 371 26.50 15.38 -4.74
N SER A 372 25.20 15.40 -5.08
CA SER A 372 24.65 16.29 -6.11
C SER A 372 24.85 17.77 -5.75
N ILE A 373 24.68 18.16 -4.48
CA ILE A 373 24.96 19.52 -4.00
C ILE A 373 26.45 19.87 -4.18
N LEU A 374 27.36 18.98 -3.79
CA LEU A 374 28.81 19.17 -3.97
C LEU A 374 29.17 19.30 -5.44
N ALA A 375 28.59 18.47 -6.32
CA ALA A 375 28.80 18.53 -7.76
C ALA A 375 28.39 19.88 -8.35
N ARG A 376 27.21 20.41 -7.93
CA ARG A 376 26.73 21.75 -8.34
C ARG A 376 27.65 22.90 -7.87
N GLN A 377 28.37 22.67 -6.77
CA GLN A 377 29.40 23.60 -6.29
C GLN A 377 30.74 23.44 -7.01
N GLY A 378 30.83 22.57 -8.02
CA GLY A 378 32.06 22.24 -8.73
C GLY A 378 33.01 21.27 -8.01
N LYS A 379 32.58 20.68 -6.88
CA LYS A 379 33.35 19.78 -6.03
C LYS A 379 33.11 18.31 -6.35
N MET A 380 33.27 17.94 -7.62
CA MET A 380 32.95 16.60 -8.09
C MET A 380 33.74 15.50 -7.39
N ASP A 381 35.02 15.72 -7.11
CA ASP A 381 35.87 14.71 -6.44
C ASP A 381 35.42 14.47 -4.99
N GLU A 382 35.03 15.53 -4.27
CA GLU A 382 34.46 15.41 -2.94
C GLU A 382 33.12 14.66 -2.99
N ALA A 383 32.26 14.95 -3.97
CA ALA A 383 30.99 14.28 -4.19
C ALA A 383 31.16 12.77 -4.42
N ARG A 384 32.08 12.38 -5.29
CA ARG A 384 32.39 10.97 -5.54
C ARG A 384 32.99 10.28 -4.34
N LYS A 385 33.90 10.95 -3.61
CA LYS A 385 34.48 10.43 -2.36
C LYS A 385 33.41 10.17 -1.31
N LEU A 386 32.43 11.07 -1.19
CA LEU A 386 31.31 10.91 -0.27
C LEU A 386 30.51 9.63 -0.58
N LEU A 387 30.14 9.41 -1.85
CA LEU A 387 29.40 8.20 -2.24
C LEU A 387 30.22 6.93 -2.04
N ARG A 388 31.51 6.96 -2.35
CA ARG A 388 32.42 5.83 -2.15
C ARG A 388 32.67 5.48 -0.68
N SER A 389 32.47 6.42 0.24
CA SER A 389 32.59 6.19 1.70
C SER A 389 31.37 5.52 2.31
N LEU A 390 30.27 5.34 1.58
CA LEU A 390 29.09 4.62 2.06
C LEU A 390 29.46 3.17 2.42
N PRO A 391 28.86 2.63 3.50
CA PRO A 391 29.07 1.23 3.86
C PRO A 391 28.60 0.30 2.72
N ASP A 392 29.33 -0.77 2.48
CA ASP A 392 28.95 -1.88 1.61
C ASP A 392 29.01 -3.20 2.42
N ARG A 393 27.97 -3.44 3.19
CA ARG A 393 27.83 -4.61 4.08
C ARG A 393 27.29 -5.84 3.35
N SER A 394 26.70 -5.62 2.19
CA SER A 394 26.12 -6.64 1.32
C SER A 394 26.41 -6.34 -0.15
N PRO A 395 26.31 -7.33 -1.06
CA PRO A 395 26.41 -7.08 -2.50
C PRO A 395 25.39 -6.04 -3.00
N GLU A 396 24.20 -6.00 -2.40
CA GLU A 396 23.16 -5.01 -2.72
C GLU A 396 23.59 -3.60 -2.34
N ASP A 397 24.21 -3.42 -1.16
CA ASP A 397 24.75 -2.13 -0.73
C ASP A 397 25.85 -1.65 -1.69
N ALA A 398 26.78 -2.55 -2.08
CA ALA A 398 27.84 -2.26 -3.02
C ALA A 398 27.28 -1.84 -4.39
N ARG A 399 26.23 -2.53 -4.87
CA ARG A 399 25.53 -2.19 -6.12
C ARG A 399 24.84 -0.82 -6.01
N MET A 400 24.09 -0.55 -4.93
CA MET A 400 23.45 0.75 -4.71
C MET A 400 24.44 1.90 -4.68
N LYS A 401 25.56 1.72 -3.99
CA LYS A 401 26.64 2.69 -3.90
C LYS A 401 27.26 3.00 -5.28
N MET A 402 27.56 1.98 -6.05
CA MET A 402 28.08 2.10 -7.42
C MET A 402 27.08 2.82 -8.32
N MET A 403 25.80 2.42 -8.30
CA MET A 403 24.75 3.05 -9.11
C MET A 403 24.52 4.51 -8.72
N ALA A 404 24.65 4.86 -7.44
CA ALA A 404 24.58 6.24 -6.97
C ALA A 404 25.72 7.10 -7.57
N GLU A 405 26.96 6.57 -7.64
CA GLU A 405 28.08 7.27 -8.27
C GLU A 405 27.89 7.40 -9.80
N VAL A 406 27.44 6.33 -10.46
CA VAL A 406 27.12 6.36 -11.90
C VAL A 406 26.04 7.39 -12.20
N GLN A 407 24.98 7.43 -11.40
CA GLN A 407 23.88 8.38 -11.58
C GLN A 407 24.36 9.84 -11.41
N LEU A 408 25.15 10.11 -10.35
CA LEU A 408 25.75 11.43 -10.14
C LEU A 408 26.57 11.89 -11.36
N LEU A 409 27.40 11.01 -11.91
CA LEU A 409 28.22 11.29 -13.08
C LEU A 409 27.37 11.53 -14.33
N ARG A 410 26.31 10.76 -14.54
CA ARG A 410 25.33 10.95 -15.65
C ARG A 410 24.64 12.30 -15.57
N GLU A 411 24.12 12.68 -14.39
CA GLU A 411 23.46 13.97 -14.16
C GLU A 411 24.38 15.16 -14.47
N ASN A 412 25.70 14.98 -14.28
CA ASN A 412 26.69 15.98 -14.58
C ASN A 412 27.38 15.76 -15.95
N LYS A 413 26.80 14.95 -16.85
CA LYS A 413 27.26 14.66 -18.21
C LYS A 413 28.71 14.11 -18.28
N GLN A 414 29.22 13.52 -17.19
CA GLN A 414 30.54 12.88 -17.12
C GLN A 414 30.46 11.41 -17.55
N TYR A 415 29.94 11.17 -18.76
CA TYR A 415 29.59 9.82 -19.24
C TYR A 415 30.79 8.87 -19.30
N LYS A 416 32.00 9.35 -19.67
CA LYS A 416 33.24 8.53 -19.69
C LYS A 416 33.58 8.01 -18.29
N ALA A 417 33.50 8.87 -17.28
CA ALA A 417 33.76 8.48 -15.91
C ALA A 417 32.69 7.49 -15.40
N ALA A 418 31.40 7.71 -15.73
CA ALA A 418 30.32 6.80 -15.42
C ALA A 418 30.54 5.42 -16.04
N TYR A 419 30.92 5.38 -17.32
CA TYR A 419 31.27 4.14 -18.03
C TYR A 419 32.41 3.39 -17.32
N GLN A 420 33.48 4.08 -16.93
CA GLN A 420 34.62 3.47 -16.23
C GLN A 420 34.21 2.86 -14.87
N VAL A 421 33.39 3.57 -14.07
CA VAL A 421 32.88 3.06 -12.78
C VAL A 421 32.10 1.78 -13.01
N MET A 422 31.20 1.78 -13.99
CA MET A 422 30.38 0.61 -14.31
C MET A 422 31.21 -0.56 -14.86
N SER A 423 32.17 -0.31 -15.72
CA SER A 423 33.08 -1.34 -16.24
C SER A 423 33.88 -2.04 -15.14
N GLN A 424 34.35 -1.28 -14.13
CA GLN A 424 35.07 -1.84 -12.98
C GLN A 424 34.17 -2.70 -12.08
N ALA A 425 32.90 -2.37 -11.99
CA ALA A 425 31.93 -3.16 -11.22
C ALA A 425 31.58 -4.47 -11.95
N ILE A 426 31.21 -4.38 -13.23
CA ILE A 426 30.85 -5.55 -14.05
C ILE A 426 32.03 -6.56 -14.15
N ALA A 427 33.28 -6.10 -14.18
CA ALA A 427 34.43 -7.00 -14.24
C ALA A 427 34.63 -7.87 -12.98
N LYS A 428 33.99 -7.53 -11.87
CA LYS A 428 34.10 -8.24 -10.57
C LYS A 428 32.95 -9.20 -10.28
N GLU A 429 31.86 -9.04 -11.00
CA GLU A 429 30.59 -9.74 -10.75
C GLU A 429 30.30 -10.75 -11.88
N PRO A 430 29.49 -11.80 -11.65
CA PRO A 430 28.91 -12.59 -12.70
C PRO A 430 28.15 -11.70 -13.71
N PHE A 431 27.98 -12.20 -14.93
CA PHE A 431 27.29 -11.45 -15.99
C PHE A 431 25.88 -11.00 -15.56
N ASP A 432 25.64 -9.69 -15.55
CA ASP A 432 24.35 -9.05 -15.29
C ASP A 432 23.93 -8.28 -16.55
N ALA A 433 22.86 -8.76 -17.21
CA ALA A 433 22.36 -8.19 -18.45
C ALA A 433 21.90 -6.73 -18.30
N ASP A 434 21.34 -6.37 -17.14
CA ASP A 434 20.85 -5.01 -16.88
C ASP A 434 22.02 -4.03 -16.74
N LEU A 435 23.08 -4.41 -16.02
CA LEU A 435 24.28 -3.57 -15.89
C LEU A 435 25.04 -3.42 -17.22
N VAL A 436 25.14 -4.49 -18.02
CA VAL A 436 25.78 -4.44 -19.33
C VAL A 436 24.97 -3.59 -20.32
N TYR A 437 23.63 -3.67 -20.23
CA TYR A 437 22.75 -2.79 -20.99
C TYR A 437 22.96 -1.31 -20.63
N ASP A 438 22.96 -0.99 -19.32
CA ASP A 438 23.22 0.38 -18.86
C ASP A 438 24.62 0.88 -19.28
N GLN A 439 25.61 -0.01 -19.27
CA GLN A 439 26.95 0.30 -19.78
C GLN A 439 26.92 0.61 -21.28
N ALA A 440 26.14 -0.14 -22.06
CA ALA A 440 25.98 0.14 -23.50
C ALA A 440 25.37 1.52 -23.76
N MET A 441 24.38 1.92 -22.94
CA MET A 441 23.77 3.27 -23.01
C MET A 441 24.77 4.37 -22.64
N LEU A 442 25.70 4.09 -21.72
CA LEU A 442 26.81 5.02 -21.43
C LEU A 442 27.80 5.10 -22.59
N ALA A 443 28.13 3.99 -23.25
CA ALA A 443 28.98 3.98 -24.44
C ALA A 443 28.38 4.83 -25.57
N GLU A 444 27.04 4.74 -25.78
CA GLU A 444 26.31 5.61 -26.70
C GLU A 444 26.55 7.11 -26.38
N LYS A 445 26.29 7.50 -25.13
CA LYS A 445 26.47 8.90 -24.69
C LYS A 445 27.91 9.39 -24.77
N THR A 446 28.90 8.49 -24.81
CA THR A 446 30.32 8.86 -25.10
C THR A 446 30.64 8.92 -26.59
N GLY A 447 29.74 8.51 -27.46
CA GLY A 447 29.91 8.40 -28.90
C GLY A 447 30.63 7.13 -29.35
N ASP A 448 30.90 6.18 -28.45
CA ASP A 448 31.50 4.88 -28.79
C ASP A 448 30.42 3.89 -29.20
N LEU A 449 29.93 4.07 -30.42
CA LEU A 449 28.85 3.28 -30.97
C LEU A 449 29.25 1.83 -31.30
N ALA A 450 30.54 1.59 -31.49
CA ALA A 450 31.07 0.24 -31.70
C ALA A 450 31.00 -0.58 -30.40
N GLU A 451 31.40 0.04 -29.30
CA GLU A 451 31.33 -0.58 -27.97
C GLU A 451 29.88 -0.76 -27.53
N MET A 452 29.00 0.23 -27.77
CA MET A 452 27.54 0.09 -27.52
C MET A 452 27.00 -1.15 -28.26
N GLU A 453 27.25 -1.29 -29.54
CA GLU A 453 26.79 -2.43 -30.34
C GLU A 453 27.33 -3.75 -29.79
N ARG A 454 28.62 -3.81 -29.47
CA ARG A 454 29.24 -5.01 -28.89
C ARG A 454 28.54 -5.45 -27.60
N LEU A 455 28.32 -4.51 -26.68
CA LEU A 455 27.64 -4.77 -25.39
C LEU A 455 26.20 -5.19 -25.57
N LEU A 456 25.44 -4.54 -26.45
CA LEU A 456 24.04 -4.90 -26.72
C LEU A 456 23.93 -6.31 -27.31
N ARG A 457 24.84 -6.68 -28.24
CA ARG A 457 24.88 -8.04 -28.78
C ARG A 457 25.24 -9.08 -27.71
N GLN A 458 26.12 -8.72 -26.78
CA GLN A 458 26.43 -9.58 -25.63
C GLN A 458 25.20 -9.80 -24.74
N VAL A 459 24.42 -8.75 -24.46
CA VAL A 459 23.15 -8.87 -23.73
C VAL A 459 22.16 -9.77 -24.47
N ILE A 460 21.97 -9.56 -25.78
CA ILE A 460 21.08 -10.35 -26.61
C ILE A 460 21.46 -11.84 -26.62
N ALA A 461 22.75 -12.13 -26.70
CA ALA A 461 23.24 -13.51 -26.69
C ALA A 461 23.02 -14.20 -25.35
N ALA A 462 23.21 -13.49 -24.23
CA ALA A 462 23.07 -14.04 -22.89
C ALA A 462 21.60 -14.10 -22.43
N LYS A 463 20.76 -13.19 -22.87
CA LYS A 463 19.34 -13.07 -22.50
C LYS A 463 18.49 -12.76 -23.74
N PRO A 464 18.14 -13.79 -24.55
CA PRO A 464 17.48 -13.60 -25.84
C PRO A 464 16.08 -12.95 -25.80
N GLU A 465 15.45 -12.88 -24.63
CA GLU A 465 14.18 -12.20 -24.40
C GLU A 465 14.31 -10.73 -23.98
N TYR A 466 15.53 -10.20 -23.87
CA TYR A 466 15.77 -8.83 -23.41
C TYR A 466 15.45 -7.80 -24.51
N HIS A 467 14.17 -7.51 -24.66
CA HIS A 467 13.63 -6.66 -25.75
C HIS A 467 14.24 -5.27 -25.82
N HIS A 468 14.62 -4.67 -24.68
CA HIS A 468 15.26 -3.36 -24.66
C HIS A 468 16.61 -3.33 -25.42
N ALA A 469 17.41 -4.43 -25.36
CA ALA A 469 18.67 -4.48 -26.09
C ALA A 469 18.45 -4.57 -27.61
N TYR A 470 17.47 -5.33 -28.05
CA TYR A 470 17.09 -5.36 -29.47
C TYR A 470 16.62 -3.99 -29.95
N ASN A 471 15.74 -3.33 -29.17
CA ASN A 471 15.23 -2.02 -29.53
C ASN A 471 16.35 -0.97 -29.59
N ALA A 472 17.20 -0.90 -28.56
CA ALA A 472 18.30 0.07 -28.50
C ALA A 472 19.28 -0.11 -29.68
N LEU A 473 19.64 -1.36 -29.99
CA LEU A 473 20.51 -1.63 -31.13
C LEU A 473 19.85 -1.27 -32.47
N GLY A 474 18.60 -1.70 -32.66
CA GLY A 474 17.83 -1.41 -33.86
C GLY A 474 17.62 0.09 -34.07
N TYR A 475 17.25 0.82 -33.02
CA TYR A 475 17.08 2.27 -33.07
C TYR A 475 18.41 2.99 -33.42
N SER A 476 19.51 2.62 -32.76
CA SER A 476 20.82 3.20 -33.03
C SER A 476 21.29 2.99 -34.49
N LEU A 477 20.98 1.82 -35.08
CA LEU A 477 21.26 1.57 -36.51
C LEU A 477 20.39 2.43 -37.42
N ALA A 478 19.07 2.56 -37.08
CA ALA A 478 18.15 3.38 -37.83
C ALA A 478 18.50 4.87 -37.78
N GLU A 479 18.85 5.39 -36.60
CA GLU A 479 19.27 6.79 -36.42
C GLU A 479 20.46 7.15 -37.29
N ARG A 480 21.45 6.27 -37.33
CA ARG A 480 22.65 6.42 -38.19
C ARG A 480 22.41 6.14 -39.68
N ASN A 481 21.23 5.71 -40.04
CA ASN A 481 20.88 5.32 -41.42
C ASN A 481 21.76 4.20 -41.98
N VAL A 482 22.16 3.22 -41.15
CA VAL A 482 22.98 2.07 -41.52
C VAL A 482 22.26 0.76 -41.24
N ARG A 483 22.50 -0.25 -42.10
CA ARG A 483 21.92 -1.60 -41.90
C ARG A 483 20.42 -1.60 -41.55
N LEU A 484 19.65 -0.80 -42.29
CA LEU A 484 18.22 -0.57 -41.98
C LEU A 484 17.36 -1.85 -41.96
N THR A 485 17.69 -2.83 -42.81
CA THR A 485 17.00 -4.14 -42.80
C THR A 485 17.24 -4.88 -41.48
N GLU A 486 18.48 -4.88 -40.98
CA GLU A 486 18.81 -5.46 -39.67
C GLU A 486 18.15 -4.67 -38.55
N ALA A 487 18.19 -3.33 -38.60
CA ALA A 487 17.51 -2.47 -37.65
C ALA A 487 16.03 -2.81 -37.50
N LYS A 488 15.32 -2.94 -38.63
CA LYS A 488 13.91 -3.32 -38.66
C LYS A 488 13.70 -4.71 -38.03
N ALA A 489 14.51 -5.70 -38.38
CA ALA A 489 14.38 -7.05 -37.84
C ALA A 489 14.59 -7.09 -36.32
N LEU A 490 15.55 -6.31 -35.81
CA LEU A 490 15.81 -6.20 -34.36
C LEU A 490 14.62 -5.55 -33.64
N ILE A 491 14.08 -4.45 -34.15
CA ILE A 491 12.94 -3.78 -33.53
C ILE A 491 11.67 -4.65 -33.61
N GLN A 492 11.44 -5.36 -34.71
CA GLN A 492 10.35 -6.33 -34.82
C GLN A 492 10.51 -7.47 -33.81
N LYS A 493 11.74 -7.92 -33.58
CA LYS A 493 12.04 -8.91 -32.54
C LYS A 493 11.73 -8.36 -31.15
N ALA A 494 12.08 -7.11 -30.86
CA ALA A 494 11.71 -6.45 -29.61
C ALA A 494 10.18 -6.39 -29.41
N LEU A 495 9.42 -6.02 -30.46
CA LEU A 495 7.96 -6.00 -30.44
C LEU A 495 7.35 -7.39 -30.22
N SER A 496 8.00 -8.47 -30.68
CA SER A 496 7.49 -9.83 -30.42
C SER A 496 7.51 -10.20 -28.92
N PHE A 497 8.33 -9.54 -28.11
CA PHE A 497 8.39 -9.70 -26.65
C PHE A 497 7.55 -8.65 -25.91
N ALA A 498 7.38 -7.46 -26.47
CA ALA A 498 6.64 -6.35 -25.89
C ALA A 498 5.74 -5.67 -26.96
N PRO A 499 4.64 -6.31 -27.40
CA PRO A 499 3.85 -5.87 -28.55
C PRO A 499 3.13 -4.53 -28.32
N ASP A 500 2.83 -4.18 -27.08
CA ASP A 500 2.09 -2.97 -26.72
C ASP A 500 3.00 -1.82 -26.25
N ASP A 501 4.33 -1.96 -26.40
CA ASP A 501 5.26 -0.91 -25.97
C ASP A 501 5.28 0.23 -27.02
N PRO A 502 4.84 1.46 -26.66
CA PRO A 502 4.73 2.57 -27.58
C PRO A 502 6.10 3.10 -28.04
N PHE A 503 7.14 2.94 -27.23
CA PHE A 503 8.49 3.39 -27.58
C PHE A 503 9.19 2.45 -28.56
N ILE A 504 8.92 1.13 -28.46
CA ILE A 504 9.39 0.18 -29.46
C ILE A 504 8.61 0.35 -30.77
N THR A 505 7.30 0.66 -30.66
CA THR A 505 6.46 0.99 -31.82
C THR A 505 6.94 2.27 -32.51
N ASP A 506 7.32 3.29 -31.76
CA ASP A 506 7.96 4.52 -32.28
C ASP A 506 9.26 4.19 -33.02
N SER A 507 10.11 3.36 -32.44
CA SER A 507 11.36 2.91 -33.08
C SER A 507 11.10 2.16 -34.41
N LEU A 508 10.03 1.34 -34.49
CA LEU A 508 9.62 0.70 -35.73
C LEU A 508 9.23 1.74 -36.78
N ALA A 509 8.43 2.70 -36.40
CA ALA A 509 8.05 3.77 -37.33
C ALA A 509 9.27 4.60 -37.78
N TRP A 510 10.21 4.85 -36.87
CA TRP A 510 11.42 5.55 -37.22
C TRP A 510 12.27 4.81 -38.25
N VAL A 511 12.45 3.50 -38.11
CA VAL A 511 13.18 2.72 -39.13
C VAL A 511 12.43 2.68 -40.46
N GLU A 512 11.08 2.60 -40.47
CA GLU A 512 10.28 2.72 -41.70
C GLU A 512 10.49 4.08 -42.39
N PHE A 513 10.52 5.14 -41.62
CA PHE A 513 10.82 6.48 -42.13
C PHE A 513 12.20 6.56 -42.77
N ARG A 514 13.21 6.01 -42.09
CA ARG A 514 14.61 5.98 -42.59
C ARG A 514 14.75 5.10 -43.84
N MET A 515 13.92 4.09 -44.00
CA MET A 515 13.81 3.26 -45.24
C MET A 515 13.07 3.96 -46.37
N GLY A 516 12.47 5.14 -46.14
CA GLY A 516 11.67 5.89 -47.11
C GLY A 516 10.17 5.59 -47.10
N ASN A 517 9.69 4.69 -46.25
CA ASN A 517 8.28 4.27 -46.14
C ASN A 517 7.47 5.26 -45.29
N LYS A 518 7.43 6.54 -45.74
CA LYS A 518 6.86 7.66 -44.96
C LYS A 518 5.39 7.45 -44.58
N ALA A 519 4.58 6.88 -45.46
CA ALA A 519 3.15 6.63 -45.22
C ALA A 519 2.95 5.61 -44.08
N GLU A 520 3.76 4.54 -44.06
CA GLU A 520 3.69 3.52 -43.02
C GLU A 520 4.24 4.07 -41.70
N ALA A 521 5.34 4.80 -41.72
CA ALA A 521 5.87 5.48 -40.54
C ALA A 521 4.83 6.41 -39.89
N LEU A 522 4.14 7.22 -40.71
CA LEU A 522 3.05 8.08 -40.24
C LEU A 522 1.92 7.29 -39.61
N ARG A 523 1.48 6.21 -40.23
CA ARG A 523 0.40 5.35 -39.72
C ARG A 523 0.75 4.79 -38.33
N ILE A 524 1.98 4.29 -38.17
CA ILE A 524 2.43 3.70 -36.92
C ILE A 524 2.57 4.78 -35.84
N LEU A 525 3.19 5.93 -36.13
CA LEU A 525 3.39 7.03 -35.18
C LEU A 525 2.07 7.66 -34.73
N ASP A 526 1.12 7.87 -35.64
CA ASP A 526 -0.22 8.35 -35.28
C ASP A 526 -0.90 7.40 -34.27
N GLY A 527 -0.75 6.10 -34.45
CA GLY A 527 -1.27 5.09 -33.53
C GLY A 527 -0.58 5.14 -32.16
N ALA A 528 0.76 5.15 -32.15
CA ALA A 528 1.57 5.21 -30.92
C ALA A 528 1.31 6.50 -30.12
N TYR A 529 1.28 7.64 -30.79
CA TYR A 529 1.03 8.93 -30.15
C TYR A 529 -0.38 9.05 -29.56
N LYS A 530 -1.41 8.53 -30.26
CA LYS A 530 -2.77 8.47 -29.72
C LYS A 530 -2.90 7.55 -28.51
N ALA A 531 -2.20 6.42 -28.53
CA ALA A 531 -2.21 5.49 -27.41
C ALA A 531 -1.48 6.06 -26.19
N ARG A 532 -0.39 6.75 -26.42
CA ARG A 532 0.44 7.38 -25.38
C ARG A 532 1.15 8.62 -25.90
N PRO A 533 0.59 9.83 -25.70
CA PRO A 533 1.29 11.07 -26.01
C PRO A 533 2.61 11.16 -25.22
N ASP A 534 3.72 11.38 -25.94
CA ASP A 534 5.07 11.50 -25.38
C ASP A 534 5.91 12.44 -26.24
N ALA A 535 6.90 13.13 -25.64
CA ALA A 535 7.70 14.13 -26.35
C ALA A 535 8.67 13.53 -27.37
N ASP A 536 9.22 12.31 -27.13
CA ASP A 536 10.06 11.61 -28.11
C ASP A 536 9.24 11.16 -29.32
N ILE A 537 8.05 10.58 -29.07
CA ILE A 537 7.13 10.19 -30.16
C ILE A 537 6.67 11.43 -30.95
N ALA A 538 6.42 12.56 -30.25
CA ALA A 538 6.07 13.82 -30.91
C ALA A 538 7.20 14.34 -31.82
N ALA A 539 8.45 14.17 -31.39
CA ALA A 539 9.62 14.56 -32.20
C ALA A 539 9.63 13.82 -33.55
N HIS A 540 9.51 12.49 -33.53
CA HIS A 540 9.51 11.64 -34.73
C HIS A 540 8.26 11.84 -35.59
N LEU A 541 7.07 11.88 -34.97
CA LEU A 541 5.81 12.12 -35.70
C LEU A 541 5.84 13.46 -36.43
N GLY A 542 6.26 14.52 -35.74
CA GLY A 542 6.38 15.84 -36.33
C GLY A 542 7.39 15.87 -37.49
N GLU A 543 8.53 15.16 -37.38
CA GLU A 543 9.51 15.09 -38.45
C GLU A 543 8.99 14.35 -39.69
N VAL A 544 8.30 13.24 -39.51
CA VAL A 544 7.64 12.49 -40.60
C VAL A 544 6.61 13.38 -41.29
N LEU A 545 5.72 14.04 -40.54
CA LEU A 545 4.74 15.00 -41.06
C LEU A 545 5.41 16.13 -41.85
N TRP A 546 6.46 16.71 -41.27
CA TRP A 546 7.22 17.78 -41.92
C TRP A 546 7.82 17.35 -43.24
N SER A 547 8.42 16.15 -43.29
CA SER A 547 8.98 15.55 -44.50
C SER A 547 7.95 15.26 -45.60
N MET A 548 6.67 15.12 -45.23
CA MET A 548 5.53 14.92 -46.11
C MET A 548 4.82 16.23 -46.51
N GLY A 549 5.36 17.39 -46.08
CA GLY A 549 4.76 18.71 -46.35
C GLY A 549 3.60 19.11 -45.46
N GLN A 550 3.20 18.30 -44.47
CA GLN A 550 2.12 18.61 -43.51
C GLN A 550 2.62 19.51 -42.37
N ARG A 551 3.10 20.70 -42.72
CA ARG A 551 3.87 21.57 -41.82
C ARG A 551 3.08 22.07 -40.62
N GLU A 552 1.81 22.46 -40.83
CA GLU A 552 0.96 22.96 -39.74
C GLU A 552 0.71 21.88 -38.68
N ARG A 553 0.43 20.65 -39.17
CA ARG A 553 0.25 19.51 -38.26
C ARG A 553 1.52 19.14 -37.52
N ALA A 554 2.66 19.17 -38.18
CA ALA A 554 3.95 18.93 -37.54
C ALA A 554 4.23 19.93 -36.43
N GLN A 555 4.00 21.22 -36.68
CA GLN A 555 4.18 22.27 -35.67
C GLN A 555 3.24 22.12 -34.48
N ALA A 556 1.99 21.69 -34.71
CA ALA A 556 1.05 21.43 -33.63
C ALA A 556 1.55 20.30 -32.71
N ILE A 557 1.98 19.17 -33.28
CA ILE A 557 2.52 18.03 -32.54
C ILE A 557 3.78 18.42 -31.75
N TRP A 558 4.70 19.18 -32.35
CA TRP A 558 5.91 19.63 -31.65
C TRP A 558 5.58 20.60 -30.50
N ARG A 559 4.60 21.49 -30.65
CA ARG A 559 4.13 22.35 -29.55
C ARG A 559 3.57 21.53 -28.38
N GLU A 560 2.77 20.53 -28.68
CA GLU A 560 2.27 19.59 -27.66
C GLU A 560 3.43 18.86 -26.98
N GLY A 561 4.42 18.36 -27.74
CA GLY A 561 5.61 17.74 -27.19
C GLY A 561 6.41 18.66 -26.25
N LEU A 562 6.58 19.95 -26.63
CA LEU A 562 7.25 20.93 -25.78
C LEU A 562 6.46 21.29 -24.52
N LEU A 563 5.13 21.23 -24.56
CA LEU A 563 4.29 21.40 -23.38
C LEU A 563 4.42 20.22 -22.42
N MET A 564 4.59 19.00 -22.93
CA MET A 564 4.82 17.79 -22.13
C MET A 564 6.23 17.78 -21.51
N ASN A 565 7.25 18.12 -22.29
CA ASN A 565 8.64 18.19 -21.84
C ASN A 565 9.43 19.21 -22.67
N SER A 566 9.58 20.41 -22.14
CA SER A 566 10.30 21.53 -22.80
C SER A 566 11.81 21.30 -22.94
N GLU A 567 12.37 20.32 -22.22
CA GLU A 567 13.81 20.00 -22.21
C GLU A 567 14.12 18.65 -22.92
N ASN A 568 13.15 18.07 -23.64
CA ASN A 568 13.36 16.80 -24.35
C ASN A 568 14.44 16.94 -25.42
N GLU A 569 15.54 16.18 -25.27
CA GLU A 569 16.72 16.26 -26.15
C GLU A 569 16.35 15.93 -27.61
N THR A 570 15.62 14.84 -27.86
CA THR A 570 15.24 14.39 -29.20
C THR A 570 14.44 15.46 -29.95
N LEU A 571 13.44 16.04 -29.25
CA LEU A 571 12.58 17.08 -29.82
C LEU A 571 13.37 18.37 -30.12
N LEU A 572 14.20 18.81 -29.17
CA LEU A 572 15.00 20.02 -29.34
C LEU A 572 16.05 19.86 -30.46
N GLU A 573 16.70 18.71 -30.57
CA GLU A 573 17.64 18.42 -31.65
C GLU A 573 16.95 18.34 -33.00
N THR A 574 15.77 17.73 -33.09
CA THR A 574 14.94 17.69 -34.30
C THR A 574 14.57 19.10 -34.77
N LEU A 575 14.05 19.94 -33.88
CA LEU A 575 13.69 21.32 -34.19
C LEU A 575 14.90 22.16 -34.63
N LYS A 576 16.03 21.98 -33.96
CA LYS A 576 17.29 22.66 -34.31
C LYS A 576 17.81 22.23 -35.69
N ARG A 577 17.82 20.92 -35.98
CA ARG A 577 18.26 20.34 -37.24
C ARG A 577 17.40 20.80 -38.43
N LEU A 578 16.10 20.84 -38.22
CA LEU A 578 15.12 21.28 -39.23
C LEU A 578 14.97 22.81 -39.31
N ARG A 579 15.61 23.55 -38.40
CA ARG A 579 15.54 25.03 -38.26
C ARG A 579 14.12 25.54 -38.11
N VAL A 580 13.31 24.84 -37.34
CA VAL A 580 11.93 25.19 -37.10
C VAL A 580 11.74 25.78 -35.70
N LYS A 581 10.92 26.82 -35.61
CA LYS A 581 10.36 27.31 -34.34
C LYS A 581 8.88 27.02 -34.39
N PRO A 582 8.39 26.03 -33.64
CA PRO A 582 6.99 25.62 -33.66
C PRO A 582 6.05 26.62 -33.00
#